data_5f5d499cbc434494e9efbca26c137ae1
#
_entry.id   5f5d499cbc434494e9efbca26c137ae1
#
_cell.length_a   1.000
_cell.length_b   1.000
_cell.length_c   1.000
_cell.angle_alpha   90.00
_cell.angle_beta   90.00
_cell.angle_gamma   90.00
#
_symmetry.space_group_name_H-M   'P 1'
#
loop_
_entity.id
_entity.type
_entity.pdbx_description
1 polymer ?
#
loop_
_entity_poly.entity_id
_entity_poly.type
_entity_poly.pdbx_seq_one_letter_code
_entity_poly.pdbx_strand_id
1 'polypeptide(L)'
;MKLVFQDEMPYNHCWGCGTNNAHGLQLKSHWEGQEAVSIFHPQSHQMAGPEHILNGGIIATIIDCHSINTAIADEYQLQKRPIGSAPIIWYVTASLKIDYLRPTPIDKPVELRAKVETSTAKKKIITCNLYSQDLACAQAEVVAVRVPEEWHQYRQEN
;
A
#
# COMPACT_ATOMS: atom_id res chain seq x y z
N MET A 1 2.57 18.90 -9.10
CA MET A 1 1.65 17.86 -8.59
C MET A 1 2.44 16.57 -8.38
N LYS A 2 2.31 15.91 -7.23
CA LYS A 2 3.00 14.63 -7.01
C LYS A 2 2.26 13.52 -7.76
N LEU A 3 3.04 12.64 -8.42
CA LEU A 3 2.48 11.47 -9.10
C LEU A 3 2.01 10.46 -8.05
N VAL A 4 0.77 10.02 -8.15
CA VAL A 4 0.14 9.04 -7.25
C VAL A 4 0.18 7.66 -7.90
N PHE A 5 0.79 6.68 -7.24
CA PHE A 5 1.03 5.35 -7.81
C PHE A 5 -0.26 4.67 -8.26
N GLN A 6 -1.29 4.70 -7.41
CA GLN A 6 -2.56 4.02 -7.65
C GLN A 6 -3.35 4.62 -8.81
N ASP A 7 -3.20 5.92 -9.06
CA ASP A 7 -3.92 6.62 -10.13
C ASP A 7 -3.35 6.27 -11.52
N GLU A 8 -2.07 5.88 -11.57
CA GLU A 8 -1.40 5.45 -12.79
C GLU A 8 -1.65 3.98 -13.14
N MET A 9 -2.10 3.16 -12.18
CA MET A 9 -2.30 1.72 -12.42
C MET A 9 -3.68 1.44 -13.02
N PRO A 10 -3.74 0.85 -14.24
CA PRO A 10 -5.01 0.52 -14.87
C PRO A 10 -5.70 -0.63 -14.13
N TYR A 11 -7.04 -0.62 -14.15
CA TYR A 11 -7.87 -1.71 -13.63
C TYR A 11 -7.63 -2.08 -12.17
N ASN A 12 -7.28 -1.10 -11.34
CA ASN A 12 -7.06 -1.33 -9.91
C ASN A 12 -8.39 -1.33 -9.15
N HIS A 13 -8.89 -2.51 -8.82
CA HIS A 13 -10.12 -2.75 -8.08
C HIS A 13 -9.89 -3.10 -6.60
N CYS A 14 -8.68 -2.94 -6.09
CA CYS A 14 -8.34 -3.26 -4.71
C CYS A 14 -9.24 -2.50 -3.74
N TRP A 15 -9.79 -3.20 -2.75
CA TRP A 15 -10.60 -2.55 -1.72
C TRP A 15 -9.81 -1.52 -0.89
N GLY A 16 -8.53 -1.76 -0.65
CA GLY A 16 -7.70 -0.83 0.13
C GLY A 16 -7.24 0.41 -0.65
N CYS A 17 -6.97 0.30 -1.95
CA CYS A 17 -6.31 1.39 -2.69
C CYS A 17 -6.78 1.57 -4.15
N GLY A 18 -7.72 0.75 -4.61
CA GLY A 18 -8.14 0.76 -6.02
C GLY A 18 -8.95 1.99 -6.40
N THR A 19 -8.50 2.72 -7.42
CA THR A 19 -9.25 3.83 -8.00
C THR A 19 -10.59 3.41 -8.59
N ASN A 20 -10.69 2.14 -9.01
CA ASN A 20 -11.92 1.57 -9.59
C ASN A 20 -12.88 1.00 -8.53
N ASN A 21 -12.56 1.11 -7.23
CA ASN A 21 -13.42 0.63 -6.16
C ASN A 21 -13.88 1.79 -5.26
N ALA A 22 -15.07 2.34 -5.56
CA ALA A 22 -15.63 3.47 -4.82
C ALA A 22 -16.01 3.14 -3.36
N HIS A 23 -16.14 1.86 -3.01
CA HIS A 23 -16.41 1.41 -1.64
C HIS A 23 -15.16 1.18 -0.80
N GLY A 24 -13.98 1.29 -1.41
CA GLY A 24 -12.70 1.05 -0.76
C GLY A 24 -12.17 2.24 0.01
N LEU A 25 -11.00 2.04 0.62
CA LEU A 25 -10.34 3.09 1.41
C LEU A 25 -9.69 4.17 0.53
N GLN A 26 -9.47 3.90 -0.75
CA GLN A 26 -8.90 4.85 -1.73
C GLN A 26 -7.52 5.39 -1.31
N LEU A 27 -6.69 4.54 -0.70
CA LEU A 27 -5.35 4.93 -0.27
C LEU A 27 -4.51 5.43 -1.44
N LYS A 28 -3.75 6.49 -1.23
CA LYS A 28 -2.89 7.13 -2.24
C LYS A 28 -1.45 7.20 -1.75
N SER A 29 -0.52 6.81 -2.61
CA SER A 29 0.91 6.77 -2.30
C SER A 29 1.72 7.52 -3.35
N HIS A 30 2.82 8.13 -2.92
CA HIS A 30 3.75 8.85 -3.80
C HIS A 30 5.17 8.77 -3.25
N TRP A 31 6.16 9.07 -4.08
CA TRP A 31 7.55 9.16 -3.62
C TRP A 31 7.85 10.47 -2.90
N GLU A 32 8.58 10.39 -1.79
CA GLU A 32 9.31 11.48 -1.16
C GLU A 32 10.77 11.06 -0.96
N GLY A 33 11.64 11.52 -1.85
CA GLY A 33 13.02 11.03 -1.87
C GLY A 33 13.08 9.54 -2.18
N GLN A 34 13.62 8.75 -1.25
CA GLN A 34 13.76 7.29 -1.38
C GLN A 34 12.67 6.50 -0.64
N GLU A 35 11.72 7.19 -0.03
CA GLU A 35 10.59 6.57 0.68
C GLU A 35 9.29 6.84 -0.06
N ALA A 36 8.41 5.86 -0.05
CA ALA A 36 7.02 6.07 -0.42
C ALA A 36 6.25 6.58 0.79
N VAL A 37 5.40 7.57 0.59
CA VAL A 37 4.60 8.21 1.63
C VAL A 37 3.13 8.16 1.27
N SER A 38 2.30 7.93 2.27
CA SER A 38 0.85 8.01 2.16
C SER A 38 0.28 8.67 3.41
N ILE A 39 -0.70 9.55 3.24
CA ILE A 39 -1.49 10.11 4.34
C ILE A 39 -2.89 9.54 4.23
N PHE A 40 -3.35 8.90 5.29
CA PHE A 40 -4.69 8.33 5.39
C PHE A 40 -5.49 9.06 6.46
N HIS A 41 -6.74 9.41 6.13
CA HIS A 41 -7.67 10.04 7.05
C HIS A 41 -8.73 9.01 7.48
N PRO A 42 -8.62 8.45 8.70
CA PRO A 42 -9.60 7.46 9.18
C PRO A 42 -11.01 8.02 9.21
N GLN A 43 -11.98 7.18 8.92
CA GLN A 43 -13.41 7.50 9.06
C GLN A 43 -13.94 6.90 10.37
N SER A 44 -14.92 7.56 10.99
CA SER A 44 -15.43 7.16 12.31
C SER A 44 -15.93 5.73 12.40
N HIS A 45 -16.49 5.19 11.29
CA HIS A 45 -16.96 3.80 11.24
C HIS A 45 -15.83 2.74 11.15
N GLN A 46 -14.60 3.17 10.98
CA GLN A 46 -13.41 2.30 10.93
C GLN A 46 -12.82 2.05 12.33
N MET A 47 -13.59 2.26 13.37
CA MET A 47 -13.17 2.10 14.76
C MET A 47 -12.93 0.65 15.15
N ALA A 48 -12.10 0.48 16.18
CA ALA A 48 -11.95 -0.78 16.91
C ALA A 48 -13.10 -0.94 17.94
N GLY A 49 -13.00 -1.93 18.83
CA GLY A 49 -13.94 -2.05 19.96
C GLY A 49 -14.01 -0.78 20.79
N PRO A 50 -12.89 -0.20 21.26
CA PRO A 50 -12.89 1.19 21.76
C PRO A 50 -13.05 2.16 20.60
N GLU A 51 -14.11 2.96 20.61
CA GLU A 51 -14.51 3.82 19.47
C GLU A 51 -13.50 4.91 19.09
N HIS A 52 -12.58 5.27 19.99
CA HIS A 52 -11.56 6.29 19.75
C HIS A 52 -10.27 5.74 19.09
N ILE A 53 -10.23 4.44 18.83
CA ILE A 53 -9.05 3.74 18.27
C ILE A 53 -9.37 3.22 16.86
N LEU A 54 -8.44 3.42 15.94
CA LEU A 54 -8.51 2.88 14.58
C LEU A 54 -8.41 1.34 14.61
N ASN A 55 -9.26 0.68 13.86
CA ASN A 55 -9.31 -0.78 13.75
C ASN A 55 -7.97 -1.35 13.24
N GLY A 56 -7.46 -2.38 13.92
CA GLY A 56 -6.19 -3.02 13.55
C GLY A 56 -6.19 -3.66 12.16
N GLY A 57 -7.33 -4.15 11.69
CA GLY A 57 -7.50 -4.67 10.33
C GLY A 57 -7.42 -3.57 9.26
N ILE A 58 -7.92 -2.37 9.55
CA ILE A 58 -7.75 -1.21 8.66
C ILE A 58 -6.27 -0.82 8.59
N ILE A 59 -5.58 -0.78 9.73
CA ILE A 59 -4.13 -0.56 9.77
C ILE A 59 -3.40 -1.58 8.90
N ALA A 60 -3.72 -2.86 9.03
CA ALA A 60 -3.15 -3.91 8.20
C ALA A 60 -3.40 -3.68 6.71
N THR A 61 -4.61 -3.31 6.34
CA THR A 61 -4.98 -3.04 4.94
C THR A 61 -4.18 -1.87 4.35
N ILE A 62 -4.08 -0.75 5.06
CA ILE A 62 -3.36 0.42 4.53
C ILE A 62 -1.85 0.19 4.47
N ILE A 63 -1.28 -0.54 5.42
CA ILE A 63 0.14 -0.95 5.38
C ILE A 63 0.40 -1.87 4.21
N ASP A 64 -0.45 -2.87 4.00
CA ASP A 64 -0.34 -3.82 2.89
C ASP A 64 -0.42 -3.10 1.55
N CYS A 65 -1.47 -2.33 1.33
CA CYS A 65 -1.68 -1.59 0.08
C CYS A 65 -0.55 -0.60 -0.20
N HIS A 66 -0.08 0.14 0.81
CA HIS A 66 1.03 1.08 0.65
C HIS A 66 2.32 0.36 0.25
N SER A 67 2.64 -0.75 0.92
CA SER A 67 3.84 -1.54 0.66
C SER A 67 3.83 -2.20 -0.72
N ILE A 68 2.70 -2.77 -1.14
CA ILE A 68 2.57 -3.38 -2.47
C ILE A 68 2.68 -2.33 -3.58
N ASN A 69 2.06 -1.17 -3.43
CA ASN A 69 2.20 -0.09 -4.41
C ASN A 69 3.61 0.49 -4.44
N THR A 70 4.31 0.50 -3.30
CA THR A 70 5.74 0.85 -3.25
C THR A 70 6.57 -0.14 -4.07
N ALA A 71 6.31 -1.45 -3.93
CA ALA A 71 6.99 -2.48 -4.72
C ALA A 71 6.74 -2.33 -6.23
N ILE A 72 5.50 -2.03 -6.62
CA ILE A 72 5.12 -1.77 -8.02
C ILE A 72 5.85 -0.56 -8.56
N ALA A 73 5.79 0.56 -7.85
CA ALA A 73 6.42 1.82 -8.27
C ALA A 73 7.94 1.70 -8.38
N ASP A 74 8.57 0.99 -7.42
CA ASP A 74 10.01 0.70 -7.45
C ASP A 74 10.41 -0.10 -8.68
N GLU A 75 9.63 -1.13 -9.06
CA GLU A 75 9.93 -1.95 -10.23
C GLU A 75 9.83 -1.14 -11.53
N TYR A 76 8.80 -0.31 -11.68
CA TYR A 76 8.70 0.59 -12.83
C TYR A 76 9.87 1.58 -12.89
N GLN A 77 10.30 2.10 -11.74
CA GLN A 77 11.44 3.00 -11.64
C GLN A 77 12.76 2.30 -12.05
N LEU A 78 12.99 1.07 -11.57
CA LEU A 78 14.15 0.26 -11.97
C LEU A 78 14.18 -0.02 -13.47
N GLN A 79 13.02 -0.25 -14.08
CA GLN A 79 12.88 -0.45 -15.53
C GLN A 79 12.86 0.86 -16.32
N LYS A 80 12.94 2.02 -15.66
CA LYS A 80 12.86 3.36 -16.28
C LYS A 80 11.62 3.53 -17.15
N ARG A 81 10.48 3.05 -16.67
CA ARG A 81 9.18 3.08 -17.34
C ARG A 81 8.15 3.83 -16.51
N PRO A 82 7.18 4.51 -17.14
CA PRO A 82 6.04 5.08 -16.41
C PRO A 82 5.22 4.00 -15.71
N ILE A 83 4.75 4.29 -14.49
CA ILE A 83 3.83 3.38 -13.78
C ILE A 83 2.59 3.15 -14.66
N GLY A 84 2.12 1.92 -14.70
CA GLY A 84 0.97 1.51 -15.52
C GLY A 84 1.24 1.31 -17.00
N SER A 85 2.47 1.52 -17.48
CA SER A 85 2.83 1.23 -18.88
C SER A 85 2.92 -0.27 -19.14
N ALA A 86 2.56 -0.69 -20.35
CA ALA A 86 2.62 -2.10 -20.75
C ALA A 86 4.07 -2.58 -20.96
N PRO A 87 4.42 -3.85 -20.66
CA PRO A 87 3.60 -4.83 -19.97
C PRO A 87 3.35 -4.46 -18.50
N ILE A 88 2.11 -4.65 -18.04
CA ILE A 88 1.70 -4.23 -16.70
C ILE A 88 2.41 -5.07 -15.62
N ILE A 89 2.85 -4.41 -14.57
CA ILE A 89 3.53 -5.03 -13.43
C ILE A 89 2.60 -5.01 -12.23
N TRP A 90 2.32 -6.20 -11.69
CA TRP A 90 1.61 -6.37 -10.43
C TRP A 90 2.47 -7.14 -9.43
N TYR A 91 2.31 -6.77 -8.17
CA TYR A 91 2.80 -7.51 -7.02
C TYR A 91 1.63 -7.87 -6.12
N VAL A 92 1.74 -8.99 -5.42
CA VAL A 92 0.81 -9.43 -4.38
C VAL A 92 1.57 -9.74 -3.11
N THR A 93 0.87 -9.71 -1.99
CA THR A 93 1.42 -9.97 -0.67
C THR A 93 1.62 -11.46 -0.47
N ALA A 94 2.86 -11.87 -0.20
CA ALA A 94 3.19 -13.24 0.20
C ALA A 94 3.27 -13.37 1.73
N SER A 95 3.68 -12.30 2.43
CA SER A 95 3.78 -12.26 3.88
C SER A 95 3.58 -10.84 4.37
N LEU A 96 2.83 -10.69 5.45
CA LEU A 96 2.58 -9.43 6.13
C LEU A 96 2.77 -9.67 7.63
N LYS A 97 3.83 -9.09 8.18
CA LYS A 97 4.09 -9.10 9.61
C LYS A 97 3.99 -7.68 10.15
N ILE A 98 3.11 -7.48 11.13
CA ILE A 98 2.87 -6.18 11.75
C ILE A 98 3.07 -6.30 13.26
N ASP A 99 3.83 -5.37 13.81
CA ASP A 99 3.92 -5.14 15.25
C ASP A 99 3.15 -3.86 15.57
N TYR A 100 2.10 -3.98 16.39
CA TYR A 100 1.31 -2.84 16.88
C TYR A 100 1.96 -2.30 18.14
N LEU A 101 2.55 -1.13 18.04
CA LEU A 101 3.38 -0.55 19.10
C LEU A 101 2.55 0.25 20.12
N ARG A 102 1.46 0.88 19.65
CA ARG A 102 0.53 1.66 20.47
C ARG A 102 -0.80 1.85 19.75
N PRO A 103 -1.89 2.14 20.49
CA PRO A 103 -3.16 2.49 19.87
C PRO A 103 -3.03 3.68 18.93
N THR A 104 -3.70 3.60 17.78
CA THR A 104 -3.74 4.68 16.80
C THR A 104 -5.05 5.45 16.97
N PRO A 105 -5.01 6.77 17.26
CA PRO A 105 -6.23 7.58 17.36
C PRO A 105 -6.98 7.60 16.03
N ILE A 106 -8.32 7.46 16.09
CA ILE A 106 -9.16 7.46 14.89
C ILE A 106 -9.43 8.87 14.35
N ASP A 107 -9.34 9.88 15.20
CA ASP A 107 -9.66 11.27 14.87
C ASP A 107 -8.46 12.07 14.32
N LYS A 108 -7.35 11.41 14.08
CA LYS A 108 -6.12 12.00 13.54
C LYS A 108 -5.71 11.32 12.24
N PRO A 109 -5.12 12.07 11.30
CA PRO A 109 -4.50 11.46 10.13
C PRO A 109 -3.35 10.56 10.54
N VAL A 110 -3.11 9.52 9.75
CA VAL A 110 -1.95 8.65 9.89
C VAL A 110 -1.05 8.79 8.68
N GLU A 111 0.25 8.78 8.91
CA GLU A 111 1.28 8.80 7.88
C GLU A 111 1.92 7.42 7.77
N LEU A 112 2.00 6.90 6.56
CA LEU A 112 2.75 5.68 6.26
C LEU A 112 4.00 6.04 5.49
N ARG A 113 5.13 5.44 5.89
CA ARG A 113 6.41 5.52 5.19
C ARG A 113 6.92 4.14 4.89
N ALA A 114 7.16 3.86 3.62
CA ALA A 114 7.62 2.56 3.16
C ALA A 114 8.92 2.67 2.38
N LYS A 115 9.76 1.65 2.54
CA LYS A 115 11.06 1.55 1.87
C LYS A 115 11.29 0.14 1.38
N VAL A 116 11.83 0.01 0.16
CA VAL A 116 12.28 -1.27 -0.37
C VAL A 116 13.64 -1.60 0.23
N GLU A 117 13.70 -2.67 1.02
CA GLU A 117 14.94 -3.12 1.67
C GLU A 117 15.73 -4.09 0.78
N THR A 118 15.04 -5.01 0.12
CA THR A 118 15.64 -5.94 -0.84
C THR A 118 14.77 -6.07 -2.09
N SER A 119 15.41 -6.27 -3.22
CA SER A 119 14.74 -6.41 -4.51
C SER A 119 15.43 -7.49 -5.33
N THR A 120 14.65 -8.47 -5.77
CA THR A 120 15.03 -9.48 -6.76
C THR A 120 14.05 -9.45 -7.92
N ALA A 121 14.30 -10.24 -8.98
CA ALA A 121 13.40 -10.32 -10.13
C ALA A 121 11.97 -10.77 -9.77
N LYS A 122 11.81 -11.53 -8.68
CA LYS A 122 10.52 -12.15 -8.31
C LYS A 122 9.94 -11.63 -7.01
N LYS A 123 10.75 -11.03 -6.13
CA LYS A 123 10.38 -10.73 -4.75
C LYS A 123 11.03 -9.44 -4.27
N LYS A 124 10.27 -8.66 -3.51
CA LYS A 124 10.76 -7.48 -2.78
C LYS A 124 10.38 -7.61 -1.31
N ILE A 125 11.24 -7.12 -0.43
CA ILE A 125 10.95 -6.96 0.99
C ILE A 125 10.83 -5.47 1.26
N ILE A 126 9.70 -5.07 1.81
CA ILE A 126 9.36 -3.68 2.12
C ILE A 126 9.19 -3.54 3.62
N THR A 127 9.83 -2.53 4.21
CA THR A 127 9.51 -2.07 5.56
C THR A 127 8.55 -0.91 5.48
N CYS A 128 7.55 -0.89 6.35
CA CYS A 128 6.56 0.17 6.43
C CYS A 128 6.30 0.55 7.88
N ASN A 129 6.37 1.83 8.17
CA ASN A 129 6.02 2.38 9.47
C ASN A 129 4.77 3.24 9.36
N LEU A 130 3.89 3.14 10.34
CA LEU A 130 2.71 3.96 10.48
C LEU A 130 2.86 4.89 11.68
N TYR A 131 2.69 6.18 11.43
CA TYR A 131 2.80 7.24 12.43
C TYR A 131 1.47 7.94 12.64
N SER A 132 1.19 8.31 13.88
CA SER A 132 0.13 9.25 14.23
C SER A 132 0.74 10.34 15.12
N GLN A 133 0.59 11.60 14.75
CA GLN A 133 1.14 12.73 15.50
C GLN A 133 2.65 12.56 15.81
N ASP A 134 3.43 12.14 14.82
CA ASP A 134 4.87 11.87 14.88
C ASP A 134 5.28 10.69 15.79
N LEU A 135 4.32 9.92 16.31
CA LEU A 135 4.58 8.73 17.10
C LEU A 135 4.37 7.46 16.25
N ALA A 136 5.36 6.56 16.24
CA ALA A 136 5.22 5.28 15.58
C ALA A 136 4.17 4.41 16.30
N CYS A 137 3.09 4.09 15.61
CA CYS A 137 1.99 3.27 16.13
C CYS A 137 2.04 1.82 15.65
N ALA A 138 2.61 1.59 14.46
CA ALA A 138 2.82 0.25 13.93
C ALA A 138 4.07 0.23 13.05
N GLN A 139 4.69 -0.92 12.96
CA GLN A 139 5.78 -1.20 12.03
C GLN A 139 5.56 -2.55 11.38
N ALA A 140 5.96 -2.69 10.12
CA ALA A 140 5.70 -3.89 9.37
C ALA A 140 6.84 -4.27 8.43
N GLU A 141 6.93 -5.56 8.16
CA GLU A 141 7.69 -6.13 7.05
C GLU A 141 6.72 -6.83 6.10
N VAL A 142 6.78 -6.49 4.84
CA VAL A 142 5.92 -7.03 3.80
C VAL A 142 6.79 -7.71 2.73
N VAL A 143 6.47 -8.96 2.43
CA VAL A 143 7.06 -9.68 1.31
C VAL A 143 6.11 -9.60 0.14
N ALA A 144 6.51 -8.87 -0.89
CA ALA A 144 5.78 -8.70 -2.15
C ALA A 144 6.36 -9.64 -3.21
N VAL A 145 5.52 -10.39 -3.88
CA VAL A 145 5.92 -11.27 -4.98
C VAL A 145 5.32 -10.81 -6.29
N ARG A 146 6.09 -10.89 -7.37
CA ARG A 146 5.64 -10.49 -8.70
C ARG A 146 4.58 -11.46 -9.20
N VAL A 147 3.48 -10.91 -9.69
CA VAL A 147 2.39 -11.70 -10.28
C VAL A 147 2.78 -12.17 -11.68
N PRO A 148 2.63 -13.46 -12.00
CA PRO A 148 2.81 -13.96 -13.37
C PRO A 148 1.83 -13.32 -14.36
N GLU A 149 2.22 -13.18 -15.63
CA GLU A 149 1.36 -12.57 -16.66
C GLU A 149 0.02 -13.29 -16.83
N GLU A 150 -0.02 -14.60 -16.60
CA GLU A 150 -1.25 -15.40 -16.70
C GLU A 150 -2.35 -14.92 -15.76
N TRP A 151 -2.01 -14.31 -14.63
CA TRP A 151 -2.99 -13.75 -13.68
C TRP A 151 -3.68 -12.50 -14.23
N HIS A 152 -3.05 -11.79 -15.17
CA HIS A 152 -3.63 -10.60 -15.79
C HIS A 152 -4.71 -10.93 -16.80
N GLN A 153 -4.71 -12.17 -17.34
CA GLN A 153 -5.61 -12.62 -18.42
C GLN A 153 -6.94 -13.16 -17.92
N TYR A 154 -7.11 -13.36 -16.61
CA TYR A 154 -8.28 -14.01 -16.01
C TYR A 154 -9.63 -13.31 -16.26
N ARG A 155 -9.63 -12.10 -16.81
CA ARG A 155 -10.83 -11.31 -17.09
C ARG A 155 -11.28 -11.27 -18.55
N GLN A 156 -10.56 -11.86 -19.47
CA GLN A 156 -10.92 -11.80 -20.90
C GLN A 156 -11.82 -12.93 -21.34
N GLU A 157 -12.13 -13.90 -20.49
CA GLU A 157 -12.87 -15.12 -20.85
C GLU A 157 -14.26 -15.25 -20.18
N ASN A 158 -14.77 -14.20 -19.45
CA ASN A 158 -16.10 -14.23 -18.84
C ASN A 158 -16.94 -13.01 -19.24
#